data_7a2b674c4ba774366c4e2d4e1bd815ca
#
_entry.id   7a2b674c4ba774366c4e2d4e1bd815ca
#
_cell.length_a   1.000
_cell.length_b   1.000
_cell.length_c   1.000
_cell.angle_alpha   90.00
_cell.angle_beta   90.00
_cell.angle_gamma   90.00
#
_symmetry.space_group_name_H-M   'P 1'
#
loop_
_entity.id
_entity.type
_entity.pdbx_description
1 polymer ?
#
loop_
_entity_poly.entity_id
_entity_poly.type
_entity_poly.pdbx_seq_one_letter_code
_entity_poly.pdbx_strand_id
1 'polypeptide(L)'
;MIKLMTALTFFALMSVGSPIWAAEVSAEIKAKTQLSMVAFMKSRSDADGRFHFVDDKTNKAAFGFAANVHPMVVPYGQHIFVCSEVVLENGERITADFLTVNINGTYQVVEVIMNNRDRVKGMMKDK
;
A
#
# COMPACT_ATOMS: atom_id res chain seq x y z
N MET A 1 -3.87 -72.34 -18.90
CA MET A 1 -3.80 -71.50 -17.69
C MET A 1 -3.23 -70.15 -18.09
N ILE A 2 -4.09 -69.14 -18.18
CA ILE A 2 -3.69 -67.84 -18.55
C ILE A 2 -3.51 -67.04 -17.25
N LYS A 3 -2.29 -66.60 -16.96
CA LYS A 3 -2.01 -65.70 -15.83
C LYS A 3 -2.27 -64.27 -16.25
N LEU A 4 -3.34 -63.70 -15.71
CA LEU A 4 -3.65 -62.31 -15.87
C LEU A 4 -2.75 -61.47 -14.93
N MET A 5 -1.81 -60.75 -15.50
CA MET A 5 -0.95 -59.82 -14.78
C MET A 5 -1.66 -58.44 -14.76
N THR A 6 -2.23 -58.09 -13.61
CA THR A 6 -2.84 -56.78 -13.38
C THR A 6 -1.73 -55.76 -13.10
N ALA A 7 -1.45 -54.92 -14.06
CA ALA A 7 -0.53 -53.79 -13.86
C ALA A 7 -1.29 -52.67 -13.13
N LEU A 8 -0.94 -52.44 -11.88
CA LEU A 8 -1.44 -51.35 -11.07
C LEU A 8 -0.67 -50.07 -11.43
N THR A 9 -1.27 -49.22 -12.26
CA THR A 9 -0.68 -47.93 -12.63
C THR A 9 -0.92 -46.95 -11.49
N PHE A 10 0.15 -46.64 -10.76
CA PHE A 10 0.14 -45.61 -9.71
C PHE A 10 0.16 -44.24 -10.39
N PHE A 11 -0.98 -43.56 -10.42
CA PHE A 11 -1.07 -42.18 -10.88
C PHE A 11 -0.61 -41.29 -9.71
N ALA A 12 0.64 -40.86 -9.75
CA ALA A 12 1.13 -39.84 -8.84
C ALA A 12 0.49 -38.49 -9.21
N LEU A 13 -0.49 -38.03 -8.42
CA LEU A 13 -0.96 -36.66 -8.48
C LEU A 13 0.16 -35.77 -7.99
N MET A 14 0.90 -35.20 -8.92
CA MET A 14 1.72 -34.03 -8.63
C MET A 14 0.78 -32.83 -8.40
N SER A 15 0.53 -32.51 -7.13
CA SER A 15 -0.06 -31.24 -6.76
C SER A 15 0.95 -30.14 -7.09
N VAL A 16 0.77 -29.51 -8.24
CA VAL A 16 1.49 -28.29 -8.59
C VAL A 16 0.96 -27.21 -7.65
N GLY A 17 1.70 -26.95 -6.57
CA GLY A 17 1.41 -25.81 -5.70
C GLY A 17 1.48 -24.54 -6.52
N SER A 18 0.34 -23.87 -6.69
CA SER A 18 0.31 -22.55 -7.31
C SER A 18 1.18 -21.60 -6.49
N PRO A 19 2.07 -20.78 -7.11
CA PRO A 19 2.82 -19.79 -6.36
C PRO A 19 1.82 -18.87 -5.65
N ILE A 20 1.97 -18.72 -4.33
CA ILE A 20 1.18 -17.78 -3.55
C ILE A 20 1.75 -16.39 -3.89
N TRP A 21 1.21 -15.77 -4.92
CA TRP A 21 1.41 -14.34 -5.15
C TRP A 21 0.78 -13.61 -3.98
N ALA A 22 1.43 -12.53 -3.47
CA ALA A 22 0.86 -11.70 -2.43
C ALA A 22 -0.59 -11.39 -2.81
N ALA A 23 -1.55 -11.70 -1.92
CA ALA A 23 -2.96 -11.54 -2.19
C ALA A 23 -3.21 -10.10 -2.65
N GLU A 24 -3.81 -9.96 -3.82
CA GLU A 24 -4.20 -8.66 -4.34
C GLU A 24 -5.18 -8.00 -3.36
N VAL A 25 -4.97 -6.72 -3.07
CA VAL A 25 -5.85 -5.96 -2.18
C VAL A 25 -7.25 -5.88 -2.81
N SER A 26 -8.28 -6.30 -2.08
CA SER A 26 -9.65 -6.24 -2.59
C SER A 26 -10.08 -4.81 -2.89
N ALA A 27 -11.02 -4.63 -3.83
CA ALA A 27 -11.56 -3.32 -4.19
C ALA A 27 -12.16 -2.58 -2.99
N GLU A 28 -12.79 -3.31 -2.07
CA GLU A 28 -13.35 -2.75 -0.84
C GLU A 28 -12.28 -2.18 0.08
N ILE A 29 -11.22 -2.95 0.35
CA ILE A 29 -10.10 -2.50 1.20
C ILE A 29 -9.37 -1.34 0.53
N LYS A 30 -9.17 -1.41 -0.78
CA LYS A 30 -8.57 -0.32 -1.56
C LYS A 30 -9.36 0.98 -1.40
N ALA A 31 -10.68 0.93 -1.54
CA ALA A 31 -11.55 2.10 -1.35
C ALA A 31 -11.48 2.63 0.09
N LYS A 32 -11.54 1.77 1.09
CA LYS A 32 -11.48 2.16 2.51
C LYS A 32 -10.15 2.84 2.86
N THR A 33 -9.05 2.31 2.39
CA THR A 33 -7.71 2.88 2.64
C THR A 33 -7.50 4.20 1.91
N GLN A 34 -7.99 4.33 0.69
CA GLN A 34 -7.96 5.59 -0.06
C GLN A 34 -8.80 6.68 0.61
N LEU A 35 -9.99 6.33 1.09
CA LEU A 35 -10.84 7.27 1.85
C LEU A 35 -10.18 7.71 3.16
N SER A 36 -9.52 6.81 3.85
CA SER A 36 -8.75 7.11 5.07
C SER A 36 -7.63 8.13 4.77
N MET A 37 -6.91 7.94 3.67
CA MET A 37 -5.88 8.88 3.22
C MET A 37 -6.48 10.27 2.93
N VAL A 38 -7.57 10.32 2.17
CA VAL A 38 -8.24 11.59 1.82
C VAL A 38 -8.72 12.32 3.07
N ALA A 39 -9.34 11.61 4.01
CA ALA A 39 -9.79 12.17 5.28
C ALA A 39 -8.61 12.72 6.10
N PHE A 40 -7.50 11.99 6.15
CA PHE A 40 -6.28 12.44 6.82
C PHE A 40 -5.73 13.72 6.18
N MET A 41 -5.57 13.74 4.86
CA MET A 41 -5.08 14.92 4.15
C MET A 41 -5.98 16.12 4.38
N LYS A 42 -7.30 15.94 4.34
CA LYS A 42 -8.28 17.00 4.61
C LYS A 42 -8.13 17.54 6.03
N SER A 43 -7.92 16.69 7.02
CA SER A 43 -7.72 17.11 8.43
C SER A 43 -6.46 17.94 8.66
N ARG A 44 -5.48 17.82 7.75
CA ARG A 44 -4.21 18.55 7.77
C ARG A 44 -4.12 19.65 6.71
N SER A 45 -5.23 19.93 6.03
CA SER A 45 -5.31 21.00 5.03
C SER A 45 -5.95 22.26 5.62
N ASP A 46 -5.43 23.40 5.22
CA ASP A 46 -5.99 24.69 5.60
C ASP A 46 -7.13 25.12 4.66
N ALA A 47 -7.68 26.33 4.87
CA ALA A 47 -8.78 26.86 4.09
C ALA A 47 -8.45 27.05 2.61
N ASP A 48 -7.17 27.20 2.27
CA ASP A 48 -6.69 27.36 0.88
C ASP A 48 -6.39 26.01 0.21
N GLY A 49 -6.66 24.88 0.91
CA GLY A 49 -6.41 23.53 0.42
C GLY A 49 -4.95 23.08 0.51
N ARG A 50 -4.12 23.81 1.24
CA ARG A 50 -2.72 23.43 1.44
C ARG A 50 -2.61 22.33 2.49
N PHE A 51 -2.13 21.18 2.06
CA PHE A 51 -1.81 20.06 2.94
C PHE A 51 -0.47 20.30 3.62
N HIS A 52 -0.47 20.39 4.94
CA HIS A 52 0.71 20.65 5.76
C HIS A 52 1.34 19.35 6.26
N PHE A 53 2.66 19.27 6.14
CA PHE A 53 3.43 18.07 6.53
C PHE A 53 4.86 18.44 6.94
N VAL A 54 5.60 17.48 7.43
CA VAL A 54 7.05 17.55 7.60
C VAL A 54 7.70 16.75 6.47
N ASP A 55 8.60 17.38 5.73
CA ASP A 55 9.38 16.70 4.70
C ASP A 55 10.45 15.83 5.37
N ASP A 56 10.43 14.52 5.09
CA ASP A 56 11.32 13.55 5.73
C ASP A 56 12.79 13.68 5.31
N LYS A 57 13.06 14.27 4.13
CA LYS A 57 14.44 14.50 3.68
C LYS A 57 15.07 15.71 4.35
N THR A 58 14.30 16.78 4.49
CA THR A 58 14.81 18.06 5.02
C THR A 58 14.51 18.24 6.50
N ASN A 59 13.61 17.43 7.06
CA ASN A 59 13.07 17.55 8.40
C ASN A 59 12.47 18.94 8.69
N LYS A 60 11.86 19.55 7.68
CA LYS A 60 11.25 20.89 7.76
C LYS A 60 9.76 20.81 7.48
N ALA A 61 9.03 21.71 8.14
CA ALA A 61 7.62 21.91 7.81
C ALA A 61 7.48 22.46 6.38
N ALA A 62 6.54 21.91 5.65
CA ALA A 62 6.24 22.25 4.27
C ALA A 62 4.75 22.12 4.01
N PHE A 63 4.31 22.57 2.86
CA PHE A 63 2.95 22.33 2.38
C PHE A 63 2.92 22.09 0.87
N GLY A 64 1.84 21.49 0.41
CA GLY A 64 1.61 21.26 -1.01
C GLY A 64 0.15 20.91 -1.26
N PHE A 65 -0.15 20.59 -2.51
CA PHE A 65 -1.50 20.28 -2.96
C PHE A 65 -1.56 18.82 -3.43
N ALA A 66 -2.61 18.11 -3.06
CA ALA A 66 -2.84 16.76 -3.55
C ALA A 66 -2.98 16.76 -5.07
N ALA A 67 -2.19 15.96 -5.77
CA ALA A 67 -2.09 15.97 -7.22
C ALA A 67 -2.54 14.67 -7.89
N ASN A 68 -2.59 13.56 -7.17
CA ASN A 68 -2.92 12.27 -7.75
C ASN A 68 -4.39 11.92 -7.53
N VAL A 69 -5.10 11.71 -8.63
CA VAL A 69 -6.53 11.32 -8.64
C VAL A 69 -6.70 9.81 -8.37
N HIS A 70 -5.66 9.01 -8.64
CA HIS A 70 -5.68 7.55 -8.49
C HIS A 70 -4.50 7.08 -7.63
N PRO A 71 -4.60 7.23 -6.31
CA PRO A 71 -3.54 6.79 -5.42
C PRO A 71 -3.30 5.27 -5.52
N MET A 72 -2.04 4.88 -5.49
CA MET A 72 -1.64 3.49 -5.51
C MET A 72 -1.76 2.87 -4.12
N VAL A 73 -2.22 1.62 -4.06
CA VAL A 73 -2.39 0.86 -2.84
C VAL A 73 -1.45 -0.34 -2.85
N VAL A 74 -0.59 -0.44 -1.84
CA VAL A 74 0.44 -1.48 -1.75
C VAL A 74 0.33 -2.21 -0.41
N PRO A 75 0.14 -3.54 -0.41
CA PRO A 75 0.09 -4.31 0.83
C PRO A 75 1.48 -4.33 1.52
N TYR A 76 1.45 -4.23 2.83
CA TYR A 76 2.62 -4.29 3.72
C TYR A 76 2.31 -5.19 4.93
N GLY A 77 2.54 -6.49 4.81
CA GLY A 77 2.10 -7.46 5.80
C GLY A 77 0.57 -7.41 5.97
N GLN A 78 0.10 -7.13 7.18
CA GLN A 78 -1.31 -6.90 7.48
C GLN A 78 -1.73 -5.43 7.34
N HIS A 79 -0.80 -4.55 7.00
CA HIS A 79 -1.00 -3.13 6.82
C HIS A 79 -1.01 -2.78 5.33
N ILE A 80 -1.37 -1.55 5.02
CA ILE A 80 -1.48 -1.09 3.64
C ILE A 80 -0.87 0.31 3.52
N PHE A 81 0.08 0.45 2.60
CA PHE A 81 0.50 1.77 2.15
C PHE A 81 -0.42 2.29 1.06
N VAL A 82 -0.85 3.53 1.19
CA VAL A 82 -1.51 4.29 0.14
C VAL A 82 -0.54 5.36 -0.33
N CYS A 83 -0.16 5.31 -1.59
CA CYS A 83 0.85 6.20 -2.16
C CYS A 83 0.18 7.21 -3.07
N SER A 84 0.51 8.48 -2.90
CA SER A 84 -0.01 9.57 -3.69
C SER A 84 1.09 10.57 -4.02
N GLU A 85 0.76 11.60 -4.77
CA GLU A 85 1.66 12.70 -5.08
C GLU A 85 1.14 14.00 -4.47
N VAL A 86 2.07 14.84 -4.07
CA VAL A 86 1.83 16.20 -3.60
C VAL A 86 2.67 17.16 -4.45
N VAL A 87 2.05 18.22 -4.94
CA VAL A 87 2.74 19.29 -5.69
C VAL A 87 3.07 20.41 -4.73
N LEU A 88 4.35 20.76 -4.64
CA LEU A 88 4.84 21.88 -3.86
C LEU A 88 4.58 23.22 -4.58
N GLU A 89 4.72 24.35 -3.88
CA GLU A 89 4.55 25.69 -4.47
C GLU A 89 5.44 25.94 -5.68
N ASN A 90 6.65 25.40 -5.69
CA ASN A 90 7.59 25.53 -6.81
C ASN A 90 7.26 24.62 -8.00
N GLY A 91 6.17 23.84 -7.92
CA GLY A 91 5.76 22.89 -8.95
C GLY A 91 6.46 21.52 -8.86
N GLU A 92 7.36 21.33 -7.91
CA GLU A 92 7.98 20.03 -7.67
C GLU A 92 6.94 19.02 -7.18
N ARG A 93 6.99 17.80 -7.71
CA ARG A 93 6.15 16.68 -7.27
C ARG A 93 6.92 15.79 -6.33
N ILE A 94 6.37 15.56 -5.16
CA ILE A 94 6.93 14.63 -4.18
C ILE A 94 5.96 13.49 -3.90
N THR A 95 6.51 12.36 -3.46
CA THR A 95 5.71 11.21 -3.08
C THR A 95 5.24 11.32 -1.64
N ALA A 96 3.97 11.05 -1.41
CA ALA A 96 3.37 10.90 -0.09
C ALA A 96 2.97 9.44 0.11
N ASP A 97 3.52 8.82 1.14
CA ASP A 97 3.22 7.43 1.51
C ASP A 97 2.53 7.40 2.88
N PHE A 98 1.29 6.92 2.87
CA PHE A 98 0.45 6.84 4.07
C PHE A 98 0.34 5.39 4.51
N LEU A 99 0.87 5.06 5.68
CA LEU A 99 0.68 3.75 6.27
C LEU A 99 -0.68 3.70 6.95
N THR A 100 -1.54 2.81 6.48
CA THR A 100 -2.85 2.57 7.06
C THR A 100 -2.89 1.24 7.80
N VAL A 101 -3.61 1.24 8.92
CA VAL A 101 -3.80 0.08 9.79
C VAL A 101 -5.30 -0.10 10.05
N ASN A 102 -5.76 -1.34 10.04
CA ASN A 102 -7.11 -1.66 10.47
C ASN A 102 -7.17 -1.65 12.00
N ILE A 103 -7.88 -0.68 12.55
CA ILE A 103 -8.11 -0.56 13.97
C ILE A 103 -9.62 -0.76 14.23
N ASN A 104 -9.97 -1.91 14.78
CA ASN A 104 -11.36 -2.27 15.09
C ASN A 104 -12.31 -2.14 13.88
N GLY A 105 -11.86 -2.58 12.70
CA GLY A 105 -12.65 -2.57 11.48
C GLY A 105 -12.58 -1.27 10.67
N THR A 106 -11.86 -0.26 11.14
CA THR A 106 -11.67 1.03 10.47
C THR A 106 -10.20 1.20 10.07
N TYR A 107 -9.94 1.50 8.81
CA TYR A 107 -8.60 1.86 8.36
C TYR A 107 -8.27 3.29 8.76
N GLN A 108 -7.11 3.45 9.42
CA GLN A 108 -6.62 4.74 9.88
C GLN A 108 -5.18 4.95 9.43
N VAL A 109 -4.84 6.17 9.06
CA VAL A 109 -3.45 6.56 8.77
C VAL A 109 -2.72 6.69 10.10
N VAL A 110 -1.66 5.91 10.28
CA VAL A 110 -0.84 5.91 11.50
C VAL A 110 0.55 6.51 11.30
N GLU A 111 1.00 6.59 10.06
CA GLU A 111 2.30 7.18 9.69
C GLU A 111 2.20 7.81 8.31
N VAL A 112 2.88 8.93 8.13
CA VAL A 112 3.03 9.61 6.84
C VAL A 112 4.51 9.76 6.56
N ILE A 113 4.94 9.26 5.41
CA ILE A 113 6.32 9.38 4.94
C ILE A 113 6.31 10.29 3.71
N MET A 114 6.86 11.48 3.86
CA MET A 114 6.86 12.49 2.83
C MET A 114 8.22 12.60 2.15
N ASN A 115 8.23 12.42 0.83
CA ASN A 115 9.44 12.60 0.00
C ASN A 115 10.60 11.68 0.40
N ASN A 116 10.33 10.48 0.91
CA ASN A 116 11.35 9.54 1.36
C ASN A 116 11.02 8.09 1.00
N ARG A 117 11.09 7.78 -0.30
CA ARG A 117 10.85 6.42 -0.81
C ARG A 117 11.85 5.38 -0.29
N ASP A 118 13.05 5.79 0.07
CA ASP A 118 14.06 4.87 0.59
C ASP A 118 13.66 4.34 1.96
N ARG A 119 13.06 5.18 2.81
CA ARG A 119 12.48 4.76 4.09
C ARG A 119 11.37 3.72 3.88
N VAL A 120 10.45 3.96 2.96
CA VAL A 120 9.36 3.02 2.63
C VAL A 120 9.93 1.68 2.13
N LYS A 121 10.90 1.72 1.22
CA LYS A 121 11.57 0.51 0.71
C LYS A 121 12.29 -0.25 1.83
N GLY A 122 12.94 0.45 2.75
CA GLY A 122 13.55 -0.14 3.93
C GLY A 122 12.53 -0.89 4.79
N MET A 123 11.41 -0.27 5.11
CA MET A 123 10.32 -0.91 5.85
C MET A 123 9.79 -2.17 5.15
N MET A 124 9.69 -2.15 3.82
CA MET A 124 9.19 -3.28 3.05
C MET A 124 10.16 -4.46 2.97
N LYS A 125 11.45 -4.24 3.17
CA LYS A 125 12.47 -5.30 3.18
C LYS A 125 12.51 -6.08 4.49
N ASP A 126 12.10 -5.48 5.59
CA ASP A 126 12.19 -6.03 6.95
C ASP A 126 10.97 -6.89 7.33
N LYS A 127 10.29 -7.50 6.34
CA LYS A 127 9.15 -8.40 6.54
C LYS A 127 9.57 -9.82 6.83
#